data_3def7b25da4d76d039df8cccf4768758
#
_entry.id   3def7b25da4d76d039df8cccf4768758
#
_cell.length_a   1.000
_cell.length_b   1.000
_cell.length_c   1.000
_cell.angle_alpha   90.00
_cell.angle_beta   90.00
_cell.angle_gamma   90.00
#
_symmetry.space_group_name_H-M   'P 1'
#
loop_
_entity.id
_entity.type
_entity.pdbx_description
1 polymer ?
#
loop_
_entity_poly.entity_id
_entity_poly.type
_entity_poly.pdbx_seq_one_letter_code
_entity_poly.pdbx_strand_id
1 'polypeptide(L)'
;MAGAVVNCVNIRLNAATVAFLLEHSSAEVVMADQEFFSLAEESLRIIADQKKGAFKQPLLGVIGDQTCDPAALQDALRKGAIEYEAFLESGDPEFAWKPPQDELKSIALGYTSGTTSNPKGVVLHHRGAYLMSLSAALIWGMNEGAVYLWTLPMFHCNGWCYTWALAALCGTSICLRQVYLLFPYKCMPTLLSSACRTKGLSKTEVVMKIQ
;
A
#
# COMPACT_ATOMS: atom_id res chain seq x y z
N MET A 1 8.04 -11.63 -7.64
CA MET A 1 7.01 -12.41 -7.03
C MET A 1 5.79 -12.52 -7.93
N ALA A 2 4.66 -11.84 -7.74
CA ALA A 2 3.50 -11.96 -8.65
C ALA A 2 3.72 -11.40 -10.07
N GLY A 3 4.80 -10.65 -10.31
CA GLY A 3 5.05 -9.98 -11.59
C GLY A 3 4.14 -8.77 -11.85
N ALA A 4 3.35 -8.36 -10.86
CA ALA A 4 2.45 -7.22 -10.96
C ALA A 4 3.17 -5.90 -10.67
N VAL A 5 2.65 -4.81 -11.24
CA VAL A 5 3.08 -3.44 -10.95
C VAL A 5 2.16 -2.86 -9.87
N VAL A 6 2.72 -2.49 -8.72
CA VAL A 6 1.96 -1.93 -7.60
C VAL A 6 1.61 -0.46 -7.89
N ASN A 7 0.32 -0.12 -7.86
CA ASN A 7 -0.16 1.26 -7.98
C ASN A 7 -0.80 1.69 -6.65
N CYS A 8 -0.06 2.44 -5.84
CA CYS A 8 -0.53 2.92 -4.55
C CYS A 8 -1.34 4.21 -4.71
N VAL A 9 -2.66 4.11 -4.61
CA VAL A 9 -3.57 5.24 -4.79
C VAL A 9 -3.70 6.06 -3.50
N ASN A 10 -3.67 7.38 -3.63
CA ASN A 10 -3.91 8.31 -2.53
C ASN A 10 -5.37 8.26 -2.08
N ILE A 11 -5.62 7.86 -0.85
CA ILE A 11 -6.95 7.73 -0.24
C ILE A 11 -7.70 9.07 -0.06
N ARG A 12 -7.04 10.22 -0.23
CA ARG A 12 -7.63 11.56 -0.10
C ARG A 12 -8.20 12.10 -1.42
N LEU A 13 -8.08 11.33 -2.50
CA LEU A 13 -8.62 11.70 -3.81
C LEU A 13 -10.12 11.45 -3.88
N ASN A 14 -10.82 12.20 -4.74
CA ASN A 14 -12.23 11.95 -5.05
C ASN A 14 -12.37 10.82 -6.08
N ALA A 15 -13.57 10.27 -6.20
CA ALA A 15 -13.87 9.13 -7.07
C ALA A 15 -13.54 9.38 -8.54
N ALA A 16 -13.76 10.60 -9.06
CA ALA A 16 -13.44 10.93 -10.45
C ALA A 16 -11.93 10.88 -10.72
N THR A 17 -11.13 11.37 -9.79
CA THR A 17 -9.66 11.29 -9.91
C THR A 17 -9.16 9.85 -9.77
N VAL A 18 -9.69 9.08 -8.81
CA VAL A 18 -9.36 7.66 -8.66
C VAL A 18 -9.75 6.89 -9.93
N ALA A 19 -10.92 7.15 -10.50
CA ALA A 19 -11.34 6.56 -11.77
C ALA A 19 -10.34 6.83 -12.88
N PHE A 20 -9.89 8.08 -13.03
CA PHE A 20 -8.83 8.43 -13.98
C PHE A 20 -7.55 7.62 -13.75
N LEU A 21 -7.08 7.48 -12.49
CA LEU A 21 -5.86 6.72 -12.18
C LEU A 21 -6.00 5.23 -12.51
N LEU A 22 -7.14 4.62 -12.16
CA LEU A 22 -7.42 3.21 -12.44
C LEU A 22 -7.49 2.93 -13.95
N GLU A 23 -8.15 3.79 -14.69
CA GLU A 23 -8.23 3.68 -16.15
C GLU A 23 -6.88 3.90 -16.82
N HIS A 24 -6.18 4.98 -16.47
CA HIS A 24 -4.88 5.33 -17.04
C HIS A 24 -3.81 4.26 -16.77
N SER A 25 -3.86 3.62 -15.59
CA SER A 25 -2.94 2.52 -15.23
C SER A 25 -3.36 1.16 -15.77
N SER A 26 -4.54 1.06 -16.40
CA SER A 26 -5.12 -0.22 -16.82
C SER A 26 -5.16 -1.24 -15.68
N ALA A 27 -5.63 -0.82 -14.49
CA ALA A 27 -5.65 -1.66 -13.31
C ALA A 27 -6.53 -2.91 -13.54
N GLU A 28 -5.97 -4.09 -13.30
CA GLU A 28 -6.68 -5.38 -13.42
C GLU A 28 -7.20 -5.87 -12.07
N VAL A 29 -6.58 -5.43 -10.98
CA VAL A 29 -6.97 -5.77 -9.60
C VAL A 29 -6.99 -4.49 -8.79
N VAL A 30 -8.06 -4.25 -8.05
CA VAL A 30 -8.21 -3.13 -7.11
C VAL A 30 -8.45 -3.72 -5.72
N MET A 31 -7.52 -3.51 -4.81
CA MET A 31 -7.66 -3.88 -3.40
C MET A 31 -7.93 -2.62 -2.58
N ALA A 32 -9.04 -2.60 -1.86
CA ALA A 32 -9.45 -1.47 -1.05
C ALA A 32 -9.68 -1.92 0.40
N ASP A 33 -9.16 -1.13 1.35
CA ASP A 33 -9.59 -1.25 2.74
C ASP A 33 -11.11 -1.01 2.82
N GLN A 34 -11.78 -1.69 3.73
CA GLN A 34 -13.22 -1.61 3.90
C GLN A 34 -13.72 -0.15 4.04
N GLU A 35 -12.94 0.70 4.71
CA GLU A 35 -13.24 2.14 4.87
C GLU A 35 -13.31 2.88 3.51
N PHE A 36 -12.53 2.46 2.53
CA PHE A 36 -12.43 3.07 1.19
C PHE A 36 -13.13 2.28 0.09
N PHE A 37 -13.85 1.21 0.45
CA PHE A 37 -14.51 0.35 -0.53
C PHE A 37 -15.54 1.12 -1.37
N SER A 38 -16.35 1.97 -0.76
CA SER A 38 -17.34 2.80 -1.45
C SER A 38 -16.70 3.76 -2.46
N LEU A 39 -15.53 4.30 -2.14
CA LEU A 39 -14.77 5.16 -3.05
C LEU A 39 -14.28 4.36 -4.27
N ALA A 40 -13.77 3.15 -4.07
CA ALA A 40 -13.34 2.27 -5.15
C ALA A 40 -14.52 1.86 -6.04
N GLU A 41 -15.65 1.46 -5.46
CA GLU A 41 -16.87 1.10 -6.16
C GLU A 41 -17.40 2.25 -7.02
N GLU A 42 -17.51 3.46 -6.46
CA GLU A 42 -17.94 4.65 -7.19
C GLU A 42 -16.98 4.98 -8.35
N SER A 43 -15.68 4.85 -8.14
CA SER A 43 -14.68 5.09 -9.18
C SER A 43 -14.83 4.12 -10.35
N LEU A 44 -15.05 2.84 -10.08
CA LEU A 44 -15.27 1.83 -11.11
C LEU A 44 -16.58 2.06 -11.86
N ARG A 45 -17.65 2.51 -11.17
CA ARG A 45 -18.91 2.89 -11.80
C ARG A 45 -18.72 4.06 -12.76
N ILE A 46 -17.97 5.10 -12.39
CA ILE A 46 -17.66 6.24 -13.27
C ILE A 46 -16.99 5.76 -14.56
N ILE A 47 -16.02 4.84 -14.47
CA ILE A 47 -15.35 4.29 -15.67
C ILE A 47 -16.35 3.50 -16.53
N ALA A 48 -17.18 2.66 -15.91
CA ALA A 48 -18.16 1.85 -16.62
C ALA A 48 -19.17 2.72 -17.39
N ASP A 49 -19.67 3.78 -16.77
CA ASP A 49 -20.59 4.75 -17.38
C ASP A 49 -19.96 5.48 -18.57
N GLN A 50 -18.67 5.85 -18.48
CA GLN A 50 -17.94 6.51 -19.56
C GLN A 50 -17.66 5.57 -20.75
N LYS A 51 -17.37 4.30 -20.49
CA LYS A 51 -16.98 3.31 -21.50
C LYS A 51 -18.18 2.61 -22.19
N LYS A 52 -19.40 2.84 -21.74
CA LYS A 52 -20.64 2.30 -22.37
C LYS A 52 -20.58 0.80 -22.70
N GLY A 53 -20.11 -0.02 -21.77
CA GLY A 53 -20.05 -1.49 -21.92
C GLY A 53 -18.74 -2.05 -22.51
N ALA A 54 -17.81 -1.23 -22.96
CA ALA A 54 -16.47 -1.67 -23.40
C ALA A 54 -15.45 -1.80 -22.24
N PHE A 55 -15.91 -1.67 -20.99
CA PHE A 55 -15.08 -1.72 -19.79
C PHE A 55 -15.04 -3.14 -19.22
N LYS A 56 -13.83 -3.73 -19.19
CA LYS A 56 -13.59 -4.94 -18.40
C LYS A 56 -13.36 -4.53 -16.96
N GLN A 57 -14.32 -4.84 -16.09
CA GLN A 57 -14.21 -4.51 -14.67
C GLN A 57 -13.01 -5.26 -14.06
N PRO A 58 -12.11 -4.56 -13.33
CA PRO A 58 -11.04 -5.21 -12.58
C PRO A 58 -11.61 -6.08 -11.46
N LEU A 59 -10.83 -7.04 -11.00
CA LEU A 59 -11.12 -7.76 -9.78
C LEU A 59 -11.14 -6.75 -8.62
N LEU A 60 -12.23 -6.71 -7.86
CA LEU A 60 -12.35 -5.84 -6.69
C LEU A 60 -12.22 -6.68 -5.42
N GLY A 61 -11.20 -6.39 -4.63
CA GLY A 61 -10.97 -7.00 -3.34
C GLY A 61 -11.23 -6.03 -2.19
N VAL A 62 -11.72 -6.54 -1.07
CA VAL A 62 -11.92 -5.80 0.17
C VAL A 62 -11.01 -6.33 1.26
N ILE A 63 -10.31 -5.42 1.94
CA ILE A 63 -9.44 -5.73 3.07
C ILE A 63 -10.20 -5.38 4.34
N GLY A 64 -10.43 -6.38 5.18
CA GLY A 64 -11.03 -6.21 6.51
C GLY A 64 -10.00 -6.43 7.61
N ASP A 65 -10.22 -5.81 8.77
CA ASP A 65 -9.47 -6.07 10.00
C ASP A 65 -10.42 -6.10 11.20
N GLN A 66 -9.86 -6.25 12.40
CA GLN A 66 -10.63 -6.32 13.66
C GLN A 66 -11.42 -5.05 13.99
N THR A 67 -11.12 -3.93 13.35
CA THR A 67 -11.77 -2.63 13.57
C THR A 67 -12.84 -2.30 12.53
N CYS A 68 -13.00 -3.16 11.50
CA CYS A 68 -13.97 -2.98 10.44
C CYS A 68 -15.40 -3.16 10.91
N ASP A 69 -16.33 -2.44 10.28
CA ASP A 69 -17.75 -2.68 10.44
C ASP A 69 -18.15 -4.00 9.71
N PRO A 70 -18.61 -5.04 10.44
CA PRO A 70 -18.97 -6.30 9.83
C PRO A 70 -20.10 -6.18 8.80
N ALA A 71 -21.04 -5.23 8.99
CA ALA A 71 -22.16 -5.03 8.08
C ALA A 71 -21.67 -4.45 6.73
N ALA A 72 -20.76 -3.48 6.78
CA ALA A 72 -20.16 -2.89 5.59
C ALA A 72 -19.27 -3.89 4.83
N LEU A 73 -18.53 -4.74 5.55
CA LEU A 73 -17.75 -5.83 4.94
C LEU A 73 -18.67 -6.82 4.21
N GLN A 74 -19.76 -7.26 4.87
CA GLN A 74 -20.74 -8.15 4.25
C GLN A 74 -21.44 -7.51 3.05
N ASP A 75 -21.68 -6.21 3.05
CA ASP A 75 -22.22 -5.49 1.91
C ASP A 75 -21.26 -5.50 0.71
N ALA A 76 -19.98 -5.27 0.95
CA ALA A 76 -18.95 -5.36 -0.09
C ALA A 76 -18.89 -6.75 -0.74
N LEU A 77 -18.97 -7.81 0.07
CA LEU A 77 -18.98 -9.19 -0.42
C LEU A 77 -20.23 -9.49 -1.26
N ARG A 78 -21.42 -9.02 -0.83
CA ARG A 78 -22.67 -9.15 -1.60
C ARG A 78 -22.61 -8.45 -2.96
N LYS A 79 -21.83 -7.38 -3.06
CA LYS A 79 -21.58 -6.65 -4.32
C LYS A 79 -20.54 -7.33 -5.21
N GLY A 80 -20.01 -8.48 -4.81
CA GLY A 80 -19.10 -9.29 -5.58
C GLY A 80 -17.61 -9.02 -5.34
N ALA A 81 -17.27 -8.28 -4.28
CA ALA A 81 -15.88 -8.16 -3.85
C ALA A 81 -15.37 -9.49 -3.28
N ILE A 82 -14.07 -9.73 -3.43
CA ILE A 82 -13.39 -10.88 -2.82
C ILE A 82 -12.71 -10.39 -1.54
N GLU A 83 -12.93 -11.10 -0.43
CA GLU A 83 -12.23 -10.81 0.82
C GLU A 83 -10.73 -11.14 0.67
N TYR A 84 -9.87 -10.29 1.26
CA TYR A 84 -8.42 -10.35 1.06
C TYR A 84 -7.78 -11.67 1.50
N GLU A 85 -8.13 -12.19 2.68
CA GLU A 85 -7.57 -13.46 3.18
C GLU A 85 -8.05 -14.65 2.33
N ALA A 86 -9.33 -14.64 1.92
CA ALA A 86 -9.86 -15.65 1.00
C ALA A 86 -9.17 -15.59 -0.38
N PHE A 87 -8.82 -14.39 -0.84
CA PHE A 87 -8.03 -14.21 -2.06
C PHE A 87 -6.62 -14.79 -1.91
N LEU A 88 -5.96 -14.57 -0.76
CA LEU A 88 -4.64 -15.15 -0.48
C LEU A 88 -4.70 -16.69 -0.41
N GLU A 89 -5.73 -17.23 0.24
CA GLU A 89 -5.92 -18.69 0.36
C GLU A 89 -6.14 -19.37 -1.01
N SER A 90 -6.63 -18.65 -2.01
CA SER A 90 -6.78 -19.16 -3.38
C SER A 90 -5.46 -19.31 -4.13
N GLY A 91 -4.36 -18.79 -3.58
CA GLY A 91 -3.03 -18.86 -4.18
C GLY A 91 -2.40 -20.24 -4.06
N ASP A 92 -1.42 -20.50 -4.91
CA ASP A 92 -0.61 -21.72 -4.85
C ASP A 92 0.54 -21.53 -3.84
N PRO A 93 0.55 -22.22 -2.68
CA PRO A 93 1.62 -22.10 -1.68
C PRO A 93 2.98 -22.59 -2.20
N GLU A 94 3.00 -23.46 -3.20
CA GLU A 94 4.21 -23.99 -3.84
C GLU A 94 4.67 -23.17 -5.05
N PHE A 95 4.08 -21.99 -5.25
CA PHE A 95 4.43 -21.14 -6.39
C PHE A 95 5.92 -20.81 -6.42
N ALA A 96 6.62 -21.30 -7.45
CA ALA A 96 8.04 -21.09 -7.64
C ALA A 96 8.30 -19.62 -8.04
N TRP A 97 8.78 -18.82 -7.08
CA TRP A 97 9.17 -17.45 -7.34
C TRP A 97 10.30 -17.36 -8.37
N LYS A 98 10.17 -16.45 -9.33
CA LYS A 98 11.20 -16.14 -10.30
C LYS A 98 11.61 -14.68 -10.19
N PRO A 99 12.92 -14.37 -10.18
CA PRO A 99 13.38 -12.99 -10.25
C PRO A 99 13.00 -12.36 -11.60
N PRO A 100 12.90 -11.03 -11.68
CA PRO A 100 12.68 -10.36 -12.96
C PRO A 100 13.87 -10.67 -13.90
N GLN A 101 13.56 -11.03 -15.14
CA GLN A 101 14.59 -11.26 -16.18
C GLN A 101 15.27 -9.94 -16.59
N ASP A 102 14.53 -8.85 -16.51
CA ASP A 102 15.02 -7.49 -16.79
C ASP A 102 14.68 -6.59 -15.60
N GLU A 103 15.69 -6.15 -14.91
CA GLU A 103 15.57 -5.28 -13.73
C GLU A 103 15.14 -3.83 -14.05
N LEU A 104 15.09 -3.45 -15.33
CA LEU A 104 14.53 -2.17 -15.77
C LEU A 104 13.02 -2.24 -15.99
N LYS A 105 12.39 -3.42 -15.88
CA LYS A 105 10.92 -3.53 -15.85
C LYS A 105 10.32 -2.84 -14.65
N SER A 106 9.07 -2.40 -14.82
CA SER A 106 8.30 -1.71 -13.79
C SER A 106 8.03 -2.59 -12.59
N ILE A 107 8.16 -2.04 -11.38
CA ILE A 107 7.76 -2.67 -10.13
C ILE A 107 6.62 -1.88 -9.48
N ALA A 108 6.62 -0.55 -9.65
CA ALA A 108 5.61 0.31 -9.05
C ALA A 108 5.28 1.50 -9.97
N LEU A 109 4.05 1.99 -9.79
CA LEU A 109 3.54 3.20 -10.43
C LEU A 109 3.04 4.14 -9.33
N GLY A 110 3.50 5.38 -9.34
CA GLY A 110 3.01 6.43 -8.46
C GLY A 110 2.48 7.59 -9.29
N TYR A 111 1.56 8.38 -8.73
CA TYR A 111 1.02 9.55 -9.43
C TYR A 111 1.40 10.84 -8.71
N THR A 112 1.73 11.86 -9.49
CA THR A 112 1.95 13.22 -8.97
C THR A 112 0.61 13.89 -8.64
N SER A 113 0.64 14.85 -7.74
CA SER A 113 -0.58 15.58 -7.28
C SER A 113 -1.26 16.46 -8.33
N GLY A 114 -0.62 16.68 -9.49
CA GLY A 114 -1.21 17.40 -10.64
C GLY A 114 -1.95 18.68 -10.27
N THR A 115 -1.24 19.74 -9.89
CA THR A 115 -1.89 21.02 -9.50
C THR A 115 -2.41 21.83 -10.70
N THR A 116 -1.92 21.57 -11.91
CA THR A 116 -2.24 22.35 -13.13
C THR A 116 -2.70 21.50 -14.31
N SER A 117 -2.65 20.18 -14.21
CA SER A 117 -3.03 19.24 -15.26
C SER A 117 -3.40 17.88 -14.64
N ASN A 118 -3.86 16.94 -15.47
CA ASN A 118 -4.08 15.56 -15.03
C ASN A 118 -2.85 14.97 -14.34
N PRO A 119 -3.03 14.16 -13.30
CA PRO A 119 -1.93 13.47 -12.61
C PRO A 119 -1.03 12.73 -13.61
N LYS A 120 0.27 12.84 -13.43
CA LYS A 120 1.27 12.14 -14.26
C LYS A 120 1.72 10.87 -13.54
N GLY A 121 1.75 9.75 -14.27
CA GLY A 121 2.28 8.48 -13.77
C GLY A 121 3.81 8.50 -13.77
N VAL A 122 4.40 8.12 -12.63
CA VAL A 122 5.84 7.93 -12.44
C VAL A 122 6.09 6.45 -12.28
N VAL A 123 6.80 5.85 -13.23
CA VAL A 123 7.13 4.42 -13.21
C VAL A 123 8.46 4.21 -12.50
N LEU A 124 8.46 3.34 -11.50
CA LEU A 124 9.67 2.87 -10.84
C LEU A 124 10.02 1.48 -11.36
N HIS A 125 11.32 1.23 -11.58
CA HIS A 125 11.81 -0.05 -12.03
C HIS A 125 12.54 -0.81 -10.91
N HIS A 126 12.69 -2.13 -11.05
CA HIS A 126 13.27 -3.01 -10.02
C HIS A 126 14.66 -2.55 -9.57
N ARG A 127 15.57 -2.24 -10.49
CA ARG A 127 16.93 -1.75 -10.15
C ARG A 127 16.88 -0.49 -9.29
N GLY A 128 16.05 0.50 -9.65
CA GLY A 128 15.92 1.76 -8.91
C GLY A 128 15.36 1.54 -7.51
N ALA A 129 14.33 0.71 -7.38
CA ALA A 129 13.74 0.36 -6.08
C ALA A 129 14.76 -0.38 -5.19
N TYR A 130 15.52 -1.32 -5.75
CA TYR A 130 16.56 -2.06 -5.03
C TYR A 130 17.67 -1.13 -4.53
N LEU A 131 18.27 -0.32 -5.41
CA LEU A 131 19.34 0.60 -5.04
C LEU A 131 18.88 1.64 -4.01
N MET A 132 17.66 2.17 -4.18
CA MET A 132 17.10 3.12 -3.22
C MET A 132 16.85 2.49 -1.85
N SER A 133 16.42 1.22 -1.83
CA SER A 133 16.21 0.48 -0.57
C SER A 133 17.53 0.27 0.19
N LEU A 134 18.59 -0.12 -0.50
CA LEU A 134 19.93 -0.25 0.10
C LEU A 134 20.47 1.10 0.56
N SER A 135 20.33 2.15 -0.26
CA SER A 135 20.72 3.52 0.10
C SER A 135 19.98 3.99 1.35
N ALA A 136 18.67 3.76 1.44
CA ALA A 136 17.87 4.12 2.60
C ALA A 136 18.36 3.41 3.86
N ALA A 137 18.62 2.10 3.79
CA ALA A 137 19.15 1.34 4.91
C ALA A 137 20.50 1.90 5.41
N LEU A 138 21.43 2.21 4.49
CA LEU A 138 22.76 2.74 4.83
C LEU A 138 22.68 4.16 5.39
N ILE A 139 21.96 5.08 4.72
CA ILE A 139 21.89 6.50 5.11
C ILE A 139 21.22 6.68 6.46
N TRP A 140 20.19 5.88 6.75
CA TRP A 140 19.43 5.97 7.98
C TRP A 140 19.96 5.04 9.08
N GLY A 141 21.04 4.30 8.84
CA GLY A 141 21.63 3.38 9.80
C GLY A 141 20.63 2.31 10.26
N MET A 142 19.79 1.80 9.34
CA MET A 142 18.82 0.77 9.66
C MET A 142 19.51 -0.58 9.80
N ASN A 143 19.36 -1.20 10.97
CA ASN A 143 19.93 -2.52 11.26
C ASN A 143 18.96 -3.64 10.87
N GLU A 144 19.47 -4.86 10.81
CA GLU A 144 18.66 -6.06 10.72
C GLU A 144 17.61 -6.07 11.84
N GLY A 145 16.38 -6.44 11.51
CA GLY A 145 15.25 -6.45 12.45
C GLY A 145 14.68 -5.07 12.79
N ALA A 146 15.09 -3.99 12.09
CA ALA A 146 14.60 -2.64 12.34
C ALA A 146 13.06 -2.57 12.45
N VAL A 147 12.57 -1.81 13.42
CA VAL A 147 11.13 -1.56 13.60
C VAL A 147 10.79 -0.15 13.11
N TYR A 148 9.93 -0.05 12.13
CA TYR A 148 9.54 1.22 11.52
C TYR A 148 8.07 1.55 11.77
N LEU A 149 7.83 2.72 12.37
CA LEU A 149 6.49 3.26 12.60
C LEU A 149 6.08 4.14 11.41
N TRP A 150 5.04 3.71 10.69
CA TRP A 150 4.52 4.44 9.54
C TRP A 150 3.70 5.65 9.98
N THR A 151 4.34 6.82 9.99
CA THR A 151 3.69 8.12 10.17
C THR A 151 3.49 8.86 8.85
N LEU A 152 4.17 8.40 7.78
CA LEU A 152 4.06 8.92 6.44
C LEU A 152 3.13 8.06 5.58
N PRO A 153 2.42 8.65 4.60
CA PRO A 153 1.57 7.90 3.69
C PRO A 153 2.41 6.98 2.79
N MET A 154 2.11 5.68 2.79
CA MET A 154 2.83 4.71 1.96
C MET A 154 2.62 4.93 0.45
N PHE A 155 1.53 5.58 0.02
CA PHE A 155 1.28 5.86 -1.39
C PHE A 155 2.26 6.90 -1.96
N HIS A 156 2.76 7.82 -1.14
CA HIS A 156 3.67 8.87 -1.59
C HIS A 156 5.07 8.30 -1.82
N CYS A 157 5.58 8.42 -3.05
CA CYS A 157 6.84 7.81 -3.50
C CYS A 157 6.95 6.32 -3.08
N ASN A 158 5.82 5.60 -3.06
CA ASN A 158 5.69 4.21 -2.59
C ASN A 158 6.39 3.99 -1.24
N GLY A 159 6.10 4.87 -0.28
CA GLY A 159 6.70 4.80 1.05
C GLY A 159 8.21 5.00 1.05
N TRP A 160 8.76 5.75 0.07
CA TRP A 160 10.21 6.04 -0.03
C TRP A 160 11.09 4.79 -0.11
N CYS A 161 10.57 3.70 -0.69
CA CYS A 161 11.20 2.38 -0.73
C CYS A 161 11.43 1.72 0.64
N TYR A 162 10.94 2.29 1.75
CA TYR A 162 11.08 1.67 3.08
C TYR A 162 10.35 0.33 3.20
N THR A 163 9.27 0.10 2.45
CA THR A 163 8.61 -1.20 2.39
C THR A 163 9.57 -2.31 1.97
N TRP A 164 10.36 -2.07 0.93
CA TRP A 164 11.35 -3.02 0.44
C TRP A 164 12.62 -3.03 1.28
N ALA A 165 13.06 -1.88 1.80
CA ALA A 165 14.22 -1.80 2.70
C ALA A 165 13.97 -2.61 3.98
N LEU A 166 12.79 -2.48 4.59
CA LEU A 166 12.42 -3.27 5.78
C LEU A 166 12.33 -4.77 5.47
N ALA A 167 11.79 -5.14 4.32
CA ALA A 167 11.77 -6.53 3.90
C ALA A 167 13.18 -7.10 3.74
N ALA A 168 14.12 -6.35 3.15
CA ALA A 168 15.52 -6.75 2.99
C ALA A 168 16.27 -6.89 4.32
N LEU A 169 15.85 -6.13 5.35
CA LEU A 169 16.44 -6.13 6.69
C LEU A 169 15.69 -7.04 7.69
N CYS A 170 14.76 -7.87 7.24
CA CYS A 170 13.87 -8.65 8.10
C CYS A 170 13.15 -7.78 9.14
N GLY A 171 12.88 -6.52 8.79
CA GLY A 171 12.32 -5.50 9.66
C GLY A 171 10.82 -5.67 9.90
N THR A 172 10.30 -4.87 10.84
CA THR A 172 8.87 -4.85 11.20
C THR A 172 8.26 -3.51 10.85
N SER A 173 7.15 -3.54 10.11
CA SER A 173 6.31 -2.36 9.85
C SER A 173 5.21 -2.25 10.90
N ILE A 174 5.11 -1.10 11.56
CA ILE A 174 3.98 -0.75 12.43
C ILE A 174 3.13 0.27 11.70
N CYS A 175 1.97 -0.17 11.19
CA CYS A 175 1.06 0.68 10.45
C CYS A 175 0.05 1.34 11.40
N LEU A 176 -0.18 2.63 11.23
CA LEU A 176 -1.20 3.38 11.95
C LEU A 176 -2.40 3.59 11.02
N ARG A 177 -3.60 3.21 11.46
CA ARG A 177 -4.84 3.46 10.70
C ARG A 177 -5.11 4.97 10.56
N GLN A 178 -4.86 5.72 11.63
CA GLN A 178 -5.00 7.17 11.64
C GLN A 178 -3.82 7.83 12.36
N VAL A 179 -3.30 8.90 11.77
CA VAL A 179 -2.27 9.73 12.40
C VAL A 179 -2.94 11.04 12.83
N TYR A 180 -3.20 11.17 14.12
CA TYR A 180 -3.69 12.42 14.69
C TYR A 180 -2.50 13.35 14.97
N LEU A 181 -2.53 14.58 14.46
CA LEU A 181 -1.52 15.63 14.71
C LEU A 181 -1.44 16.00 16.23
N LEU A 182 -2.41 15.58 17.02
CA LEU A 182 -2.49 15.77 18.48
C LEU A 182 -2.00 14.55 19.27
N PHE A 183 -1.28 13.61 18.66
CA PHE A 183 -0.62 12.58 19.46
C PHE A 183 0.40 13.29 20.37
N PRO A 184 0.10 13.49 21.66
CA PRO A 184 1.09 14.07 22.54
C PRO A 184 2.28 13.13 22.52
N TYR A 185 3.49 13.64 22.41
CA TYR A 185 4.76 12.91 22.53
C TYR A 185 4.78 11.88 23.67
N LYS A 186 3.87 12.04 24.63
CA LYS A 186 3.66 11.14 25.78
C LYS A 186 3.09 9.75 25.43
N CYS A 187 2.32 9.60 24.34
CA CYS A 187 1.74 8.30 23.95
C CYS A 187 2.66 7.47 23.05
N MET A 188 3.62 8.10 22.38
CA MET A 188 4.60 7.40 21.54
C MET A 188 5.43 6.36 22.31
N PRO A 189 5.94 6.63 23.52
CA PRO A 189 6.64 5.63 24.31
C PRO A 189 5.80 4.39 24.65
N THR A 190 4.47 4.55 24.77
CA THR A 190 3.56 3.44 25.11
C THR A 190 3.31 2.51 23.92
N LEU A 191 3.08 3.06 22.73
CA LEU A 191 2.93 2.28 21.49
C LEU A 191 4.23 1.55 21.14
N LEU A 192 5.37 2.25 21.23
CA LEU A 192 6.69 1.66 21.04
C LEU A 192 7.02 0.61 22.09
N SER A 193 6.66 0.83 23.35
CA SER A 193 6.89 -0.13 24.43
C SER A 193 6.02 -1.38 24.33
N SER A 194 4.83 -1.31 23.73
CA SER A 194 4.02 -2.50 23.45
C SER A 194 4.60 -3.31 22.28
N ALA A 195 5.00 -2.67 21.20
CA ALA A 195 5.66 -3.30 20.08
C ALA A 195 7.02 -3.93 20.47
N CYS A 196 7.80 -3.23 21.31
CA CYS A 196 9.06 -3.75 21.86
C CYS A 196 8.84 -4.94 22.82
N ARG A 197 7.78 -4.91 23.63
CA ARG A 197 7.46 -6.02 24.57
C ARG A 197 7.08 -7.30 23.87
N THR A 198 6.34 -7.22 22.77
CA THR A 198 5.95 -8.41 22.00
C THR A 198 7.11 -9.07 21.28
N LYS A 199 8.23 -8.36 21.04
CA LYS A 199 9.40 -8.89 20.33
C LYS A 199 10.71 -8.90 21.12
N GLY A 200 10.72 -8.47 22.40
CA GLY A 200 11.95 -8.42 23.21
C GLY A 200 13.00 -7.40 22.73
N LEU A 201 12.59 -6.41 21.91
CA LEU A 201 13.47 -5.42 21.31
C LEU A 201 13.80 -4.28 22.29
N SER A 202 15.02 -3.76 22.24
CA SER A 202 15.41 -2.57 22.98
C SER A 202 14.84 -1.30 22.33
N LYS A 203 14.65 -0.24 23.12
CA LYS A 203 14.13 1.06 22.64
C LYS A 203 15.03 1.76 21.60
N THR A 204 16.28 1.36 21.49
CA THR A 204 17.28 1.91 20.57
C THR A 204 17.16 1.36 19.14
N GLU A 205 16.41 0.28 18.93
CA GLU A 205 16.23 -0.35 17.62
C GLU A 205 15.04 0.21 16.82
N VAL A 206 14.35 1.20 17.37
CA VAL A 206 13.21 1.84 16.70
C VAL A 206 13.67 3.07 15.95
N VAL A 207 13.65 3.01 14.63
CA VAL A 207 13.94 4.18 13.78
C VAL A 207 12.68 5.04 13.67
N MET A 208 12.70 6.20 14.32
CA MET A 208 11.65 7.22 14.17
C MET A 208 12.11 8.31 13.22
N LYS A 209 11.34 8.55 12.14
CA LYS A 209 11.44 9.76 11.36
C LYS A 209 10.21 10.62 11.66
N ILE A 210 10.42 11.71 12.39
CA ILE A 210 9.44 12.78 12.55
C ILE A 210 9.80 13.86 11.52
N GLN A 211 8.87 14.21 10.68
CA GLN A 211 8.90 15.42 9.86
C GLN A 211 8.01 16.47 10.47
#